data_cd2c37686e23584db91bac6a3bd46599
#
_entry.id   cd2c37686e23584db91bac6a3bd46599
#
_cell.length_a   1.000
_cell.length_b   1.000
_cell.length_c   1.000
_cell.angle_alpha   90.00
_cell.angle_beta   90.00
_cell.angle_gamma   90.00
#
_symmetry.space_group_name_H-M   'P 1'
#
loop_
_entity.id
_entity.type
_entity.pdbx_description
1 polymer ?
#
loop_
_entity_poly.entity_id
_entity_poly.type
_entity_poly.pdbx_seq_one_letter_code
_entity_poly.pdbx_strand_id
1 'polypeptide(L)'
;HFDFVTDLGAQMPMKVISMLLGIPEDDQEYIRDRGNAQLRTEAGKPMDAAQHGLSVGEQFEAYIDWRAEHPSDDIMTELLNVEFVDEKGVNRHLSREEILVYLNVVAGAGNETTTRLIGWSGKVLAEHPDQRRDLVENPALIPQAIEELLRYEPP
;
A
#
# COMPACT_ATOMS: atom_id res chain seq x y z
N HIS A 1 20.43 17.58 4.87
CA HIS A 1 19.03 17.90 5.11
C HIS A 1 18.22 16.65 4.86
N PHE A 2 17.41 16.24 5.80
CA PHE A 2 16.53 15.07 5.70
C PHE A 2 15.07 15.56 5.79
N ASP A 3 14.26 15.20 4.81
CA ASP A 3 12.83 15.46 4.81
C ASP A 3 12.10 14.19 5.22
N PHE A 4 11.50 14.21 6.40
CA PHE A 4 10.86 13.03 7.00
C PHE A 4 9.73 12.45 6.13
N VAL A 5 8.98 13.31 5.44
CA VAL A 5 7.88 12.88 4.57
C VAL A 5 8.42 12.34 3.25
N THR A 6 9.26 13.10 2.57
CA THR A 6 9.75 12.75 1.23
C THR A 6 10.73 11.58 1.27
N ASP A 7 11.68 11.61 2.24
CA ASP A 7 12.79 10.66 2.27
C ASP A 7 12.44 9.35 3.01
N LEU A 8 11.40 9.36 3.86
CA LEU A 8 10.95 8.18 4.61
C LEU A 8 9.50 7.82 4.34
N GLY A 9 8.57 8.73 4.68
CA GLY A 9 7.13 8.46 4.67
C GLY A 9 6.62 8.05 3.30
N ALA A 10 7.04 8.73 2.24
CA ALA A 10 6.63 8.45 0.87
C ALA A 10 7.31 7.20 0.25
N GLN A 11 8.42 6.75 0.82
CA GLN A 11 9.19 5.63 0.27
C GLN A 11 8.81 4.28 0.91
N MET A 12 8.60 4.28 2.23
CA MET A 12 8.47 3.03 2.99
C MET A 12 7.21 2.22 2.63
N PRO A 13 5.99 2.79 2.57
CA PRO A 13 4.79 1.99 2.34
C PRO A 13 4.84 1.24 1.02
N MET A 14 5.23 1.90 -0.06
CA MET A 14 5.29 1.27 -1.37
C MET A 14 6.38 0.20 -1.44
N LYS A 15 7.53 0.38 -0.79
CA LYS A 15 8.56 -0.66 -0.71
C LYS A 15 8.01 -1.92 -0.03
N VAL A 16 7.33 -1.76 1.10
CA VAL A 16 6.74 -2.88 1.83
C VAL A 16 5.67 -3.58 0.99
N ILE A 17 4.75 -2.82 0.37
CA ILE A 17 3.70 -3.38 -0.51
C ILE A 17 4.33 -4.12 -1.68
N SER A 18 5.31 -3.52 -2.34
CA SER A 18 6.00 -4.13 -3.49
C SER A 18 6.70 -5.43 -3.11
N MET A 19 7.35 -5.47 -1.94
CA MET A 19 7.95 -6.71 -1.41
C MET A 19 6.89 -7.78 -1.16
N LEU A 20 5.76 -7.42 -0.53
CA LEU A 20 4.66 -8.35 -0.27
C LEU A 20 4.02 -8.89 -1.54
N LEU A 21 3.95 -8.07 -2.59
CA LEU A 21 3.40 -8.44 -3.90
C LEU A 21 4.44 -9.14 -4.80
N GLY A 22 5.70 -9.24 -4.38
CA GLY A 22 6.78 -9.83 -5.16
C GLY A 22 7.19 -8.99 -6.39
N ILE A 23 7.00 -7.67 -6.33
CA ILE A 23 7.38 -6.72 -7.39
C ILE A 23 8.89 -6.47 -7.32
N PRO A 24 9.64 -6.60 -8.45
CA PRO A 24 11.06 -6.31 -8.51
C PRO A 24 11.40 -4.89 -8.04
N GLU A 25 12.56 -4.72 -7.38
CA GLU A 25 12.97 -3.43 -6.80
C GLU A 25 13.06 -2.32 -7.86
N ASP A 26 13.52 -2.64 -9.06
CA ASP A 26 13.67 -1.71 -10.18
C ASP A 26 12.33 -1.12 -10.66
N ASP A 27 11.22 -1.82 -10.43
CA ASP A 27 9.89 -1.41 -10.90
C ASP A 27 9.07 -0.71 -9.81
N GLN A 28 9.51 -0.74 -8.55
CA GLN A 28 8.74 -0.22 -7.40
C GLN A 28 8.47 1.28 -7.52
N GLU A 29 9.44 2.05 -7.99
CA GLU A 29 9.30 3.49 -8.17
C GLU A 29 8.26 3.82 -9.26
N TYR A 30 8.30 3.12 -10.37
CA TYR A 30 7.34 3.27 -11.46
C TYR A 30 5.90 2.99 -10.99
N ILE A 31 5.70 1.91 -10.25
CA ILE A 31 4.37 1.54 -9.72
C ILE A 31 3.87 2.57 -8.71
N ARG A 32 4.73 3.03 -7.80
CA ARG A 32 4.42 4.10 -6.85
C ARG A 32 3.96 5.38 -7.54
N ASP A 33 4.73 5.85 -8.51
CA ASP A 33 4.46 7.11 -9.17
C ASP A 33 3.18 7.06 -9.98
N ARG A 34 2.90 5.91 -10.59
CA ARG A 34 1.66 5.67 -11.32
C ARG A 34 0.45 5.61 -10.38
N GLY A 35 0.57 4.93 -9.25
CA GLY A 35 -0.47 4.91 -8.22
C GLY A 35 -0.77 6.30 -7.67
N ASN A 36 0.26 7.06 -7.34
CA ASN A 36 0.11 8.44 -6.85
C ASN A 36 -0.51 9.38 -7.90
N ALA A 37 -0.18 9.21 -9.19
CA ALA A 37 -0.76 10.01 -10.26
C ALA A 37 -2.28 9.81 -10.39
N GLN A 38 -2.78 8.60 -10.11
CA GLN A 38 -4.20 8.28 -10.18
C GLN A 38 -5.02 8.89 -9.03
N LEU A 39 -4.40 9.07 -7.87
CA LEU A 39 -5.05 9.67 -6.71
C LEU A 39 -5.04 11.21 -6.74
N ARG A 40 -4.32 11.82 -7.69
CA ARG A 40 -4.30 13.28 -7.83
C ARG A 40 -5.62 13.79 -8.39
N THR A 41 -6.29 14.62 -7.61
CA THR A 41 -7.47 15.35 -8.03
C THR A 41 -7.11 16.82 -8.29
N GLU A 42 -7.62 17.39 -9.37
CA GLU A 42 -7.52 18.83 -9.62
C GLU A 42 -8.68 19.56 -8.97
N ALA A 43 -8.40 20.63 -8.24
CA ALA A 43 -9.43 21.44 -7.61
C ALA A 43 -10.46 21.94 -8.63
N GLY A 44 -11.74 21.66 -8.38
CA GLY A 44 -12.84 22.08 -9.25
C GLY A 44 -13.13 21.16 -10.45
N LYS A 45 -12.40 20.06 -10.60
CA LYS A 45 -12.73 19.01 -11.58
C LYS A 45 -13.29 17.77 -10.87
N PRO A 46 -14.31 17.10 -11.45
CA PRO A 46 -14.75 15.82 -10.93
C PRO A 46 -13.62 14.77 -11.05
N MET A 47 -13.57 13.85 -10.12
CA MET A 47 -12.69 12.70 -10.22
C MET A 47 -13.11 11.84 -11.42
N ASP A 48 -12.26 11.70 -12.41
CA ASP A 48 -12.54 10.86 -13.58
C ASP A 48 -12.22 9.41 -13.26
N ALA A 49 -13.19 8.72 -12.67
CA ALA A 49 -13.08 7.31 -12.30
C ALA A 49 -12.78 6.39 -13.50
N ALA A 50 -13.13 6.81 -14.71
CA ALA A 50 -12.88 6.01 -15.91
C ALA A 50 -11.39 6.07 -16.34
N GLN A 51 -10.71 7.19 -16.13
CA GLN A 51 -9.27 7.28 -16.37
C GLN A 51 -8.44 6.63 -15.27
N HIS A 52 -8.98 6.54 -14.05
CA HIS A 52 -8.24 6.06 -12.90
C HIS A 52 -8.42 4.54 -12.63
N GLY A 53 -9.53 3.94 -13.05
CA GLY A 53 -9.88 2.56 -12.68
C GLY A 53 -9.26 1.46 -13.56
N LEU A 54 -9.00 1.71 -14.84
CA LEU A 54 -8.61 0.66 -15.79
C LEU A 54 -7.10 0.56 -16.04
N SER A 55 -6.35 1.61 -15.80
CA SER A 55 -4.92 1.66 -16.17
C SER A 55 -3.97 1.00 -15.15
N VAL A 56 -4.41 0.76 -13.91
CA VAL A 56 -3.55 0.14 -12.88
C VAL A 56 -3.50 -1.37 -13.01
N GLY A 57 -4.59 -1.98 -13.47
CA GLY A 57 -4.63 -3.42 -13.74
C GLY A 57 -3.59 -3.84 -14.78
N GLU A 58 -3.48 -3.12 -15.87
CA GLU A 58 -2.59 -3.44 -16.98
C GLU A 58 -1.11 -3.54 -16.56
N GLN A 59 -0.67 -2.72 -15.61
CA GLN A 59 0.73 -2.78 -15.14
C GLN A 59 1.05 -4.06 -14.37
N PHE A 60 0.04 -4.71 -13.74
CA PHE A 60 0.24 -5.95 -12.99
C PHE A 60 0.07 -7.21 -13.85
N GLU A 61 -0.46 -7.10 -15.07
CA GLU A 61 -0.69 -8.26 -15.94
C GLU A 61 0.60 -9.05 -16.22
N ALA A 62 1.67 -8.34 -16.58
CA ALA A 62 2.96 -8.96 -16.86
C ALA A 62 3.56 -9.64 -15.61
N TYR A 63 3.34 -9.06 -14.42
CA TYR A 63 3.80 -9.66 -13.15
C TYR A 63 3.00 -10.90 -12.79
N ILE A 64 1.69 -10.92 -13.03
CA ILE A 64 0.83 -12.11 -12.82
C ILE A 64 1.31 -13.25 -13.72
N ASP A 65 1.53 -12.98 -15.01
CA ASP A 65 1.97 -14.00 -15.97
C ASP A 65 3.35 -14.54 -15.60
N TRP A 66 4.27 -13.64 -15.28
CA TRP A 66 5.62 -14.05 -14.88
C TRP A 66 5.60 -14.85 -13.57
N ARG A 67 4.78 -14.43 -12.59
CA ARG A 67 4.69 -15.10 -11.28
C ARG A 67 3.99 -16.46 -11.37
N ALA A 68 3.06 -16.64 -12.29
CA ALA A 68 2.45 -17.94 -12.57
C ALA A 68 3.49 -18.98 -13.02
N GLU A 69 4.52 -18.55 -13.77
CA GLU A 69 5.63 -19.40 -14.21
C GLU A 69 6.78 -19.50 -13.18
N HIS A 70 6.89 -18.50 -12.29
CA HIS A 70 7.96 -18.37 -11.30
C HIS A 70 7.38 -18.14 -9.88
N PRO A 71 6.72 -19.14 -9.28
CA PRO A 71 6.12 -18.99 -7.95
C PRO A 71 7.17 -18.68 -6.88
N SER A 72 6.81 -17.88 -5.88
CA SER A 72 7.65 -17.45 -4.77
C SER A 72 6.82 -17.33 -3.48
N ASP A 73 7.45 -17.00 -2.39
CA ASP A 73 6.82 -16.77 -1.09
C ASP A 73 6.31 -15.31 -1.03
N ASP A 74 5.25 -15.02 -1.80
CA ASP A 74 4.63 -13.70 -1.88
C ASP A 74 3.12 -13.80 -2.09
N ILE A 75 2.42 -12.67 -1.83
CA ILE A 75 0.96 -12.58 -1.92
C ILE A 75 0.47 -12.88 -3.35
N MET A 76 1.21 -12.50 -4.39
CA MET A 76 0.79 -12.76 -5.77
C MET A 76 0.74 -14.26 -6.04
N THR A 77 1.73 -15.03 -5.57
CA THR A 77 1.72 -16.49 -5.67
C THR A 77 0.56 -17.10 -4.87
N GLU A 78 0.28 -16.56 -3.68
CA GLU A 78 -0.87 -17.03 -2.88
C GLU A 78 -2.20 -16.76 -3.59
N LEU A 79 -2.41 -15.56 -4.13
CA LEU A 79 -3.63 -15.21 -4.87
C LEU A 79 -3.85 -16.08 -6.11
N LEU A 80 -2.77 -16.46 -6.81
CA LEU A 80 -2.84 -17.34 -7.97
C LEU A 80 -3.26 -18.78 -7.62
N ASN A 81 -2.96 -19.24 -6.41
CA ASN A 81 -3.15 -20.63 -6.00
C ASN A 81 -4.25 -20.84 -4.96
N VAL A 82 -4.79 -19.77 -4.35
CA VAL A 82 -5.80 -19.90 -3.31
C VAL A 82 -7.10 -20.49 -3.85
N GLU A 83 -7.59 -21.52 -3.17
CA GLU A 83 -8.94 -22.05 -3.37
C GLU A 83 -9.87 -21.53 -2.29
N PHE A 84 -11.06 -21.15 -2.67
CA PHE A 84 -12.10 -20.69 -1.74
C PHE A 84 -13.48 -21.06 -2.22
N VAL A 85 -14.42 -21.08 -1.30
CA VAL A 85 -15.84 -21.31 -1.62
C VAL A 85 -16.49 -19.96 -1.82
N ASP A 86 -17.01 -19.71 -3.01
CA ASP A 86 -17.68 -18.47 -3.36
C ASP A 86 -19.09 -18.34 -2.73
N GLU A 87 -19.73 -17.20 -2.92
CA GLU A 87 -21.08 -16.91 -2.41
C GLU A 87 -22.17 -17.87 -2.90
N LYS A 88 -21.91 -18.62 -3.98
CA LYS A 88 -22.79 -19.63 -4.56
C LYS A 88 -22.48 -21.03 -4.04
N GLY A 89 -21.50 -21.17 -3.15
CA GLY A 89 -21.06 -22.45 -2.61
C GLY A 89 -20.16 -23.27 -3.56
N VAL A 90 -19.59 -22.63 -4.59
CA VAL A 90 -18.69 -23.27 -5.56
C VAL A 90 -17.24 -23.09 -5.11
N ASN A 91 -16.49 -24.20 -4.99
CA ASN A 91 -15.05 -24.14 -4.76
C ASN A 91 -14.33 -23.76 -6.05
N ARG A 92 -13.55 -22.68 -6.01
CA ARG A 92 -12.83 -22.15 -7.17
C ARG A 92 -11.59 -21.36 -6.79
N HIS A 93 -10.75 -21.09 -7.77
CA HIS A 93 -9.68 -20.09 -7.67
C HIS A 93 -10.20 -18.69 -8.02
N LEU A 94 -9.41 -17.68 -7.70
CA LEU A 94 -9.63 -16.31 -8.18
C LEU A 94 -9.46 -16.27 -9.71
N SER A 95 -10.32 -15.51 -10.38
CA SER A 95 -10.09 -15.19 -11.78
C SER A 95 -8.95 -14.18 -11.93
N ARG A 96 -8.39 -14.07 -13.15
CA ARG A 96 -7.36 -13.09 -13.45
C ARG A 96 -7.82 -11.65 -13.13
N GLU A 97 -9.06 -11.31 -13.47
CA GLU A 97 -9.64 -10.00 -13.19
C GLU A 97 -9.76 -9.74 -11.68
N GLU A 98 -10.17 -10.75 -10.91
CA GLU A 98 -10.23 -10.64 -9.45
C GLU A 98 -8.85 -10.41 -8.86
N ILE A 99 -7.82 -11.11 -9.32
CA ILE A 99 -6.43 -10.91 -8.88
C ILE A 99 -5.97 -9.48 -9.21
N LEU A 100 -6.22 -8.99 -10.43
CA LEU A 100 -5.89 -7.62 -10.83
C LEU A 100 -6.54 -6.58 -9.93
N VAL A 101 -7.83 -6.78 -9.58
CA VAL A 101 -8.53 -5.90 -8.64
C VAL A 101 -7.87 -5.93 -7.25
N TYR A 102 -7.52 -7.11 -6.73
CA TYR A 102 -6.81 -7.23 -5.45
C TYR A 102 -5.48 -6.48 -5.44
N LEU A 103 -4.64 -6.73 -6.45
CA LEU A 103 -3.33 -6.07 -6.56
C LEU A 103 -3.47 -4.55 -6.61
N ASN A 104 -4.46 -4.07 -7.38
CA ASN A 104 -4.76 -2.67 -7.51
C ASN A 104 -5.19 -2.03 -6.18
N VAL A 105 -6.11 -2.68 -5.47
CA VAL A 105 -6.59 -2.21 -4.16
C VAL A 105 -5.45 -2.18 -3.15
N VAL A 106 -4.64 -3.24 -3.06
CA VAL A 106 -3.52 -3.31 -2.11
C VAL A 106 -2.47 -2.24 -2.41
N ALA A 107 -2.09 -2.09 -3.68
CA ALA A 107 -1.09 -1.10 -4.08
C ALA A 107 -1.58 0.35 -3.88
N GLY A 108 -2.86 0.63 -4.18
CA GLY A 108 -3.43 1.98 -4.04
C GLY A 108 -3.73 2.35 -2.59
N ALA A 109 -4.49 1.51 -1.89
CA ALA A 109 -4.99 1.85 -0.55
C ALA A 109 -3.89 1.92 0.52
N GLY A 110 -2.86 1.09 0.42
CA GLY A 110 -1.82 1.00 1.44
C GLY A 110 -0.73 2.07 1.34
N ASN A 111 -0.62 2.78 0.22
CA ASN A 111 0.46 3.74 0.01
C ASN A 111 0.18 5.11 0.63
N GLU A 112 -0.84 5.82 0.16
CA GLU A 112 -1.07 7.22 0.54
C GLU A 112 -1.49 7.37 1.99
N THR A 113 -2.40 6.52 2.47
CA THR A 113 -2.88 6.54 3.86
C THR A 113 -1.75 6.33 4.85
N THR A 114 -0.92 5.33 4.63
CA THR A 114 0.23 5.03 5.49
C THR A 114 1.29 6.14 5.41
N THR A 115 1.55 6.69 4.23
CA THR A 115 2.46 7.84 4.05
C THR A 115 2.01 9.05 4.87
N ARG A 116 0.72 9.37 4.85
CA ARG A 116 0.15 10.47 5.65
C ARG A 116 0.27 10.21 7.14
N LEU A 117 -0.04 8.99 7.59
CA LEU A 117 0.09 8.62 9.01
C LEU A 117 1.53 8.74 9.48
N ILE A 118 2.51 8.28 8.69
CA ILE A 118 3.94 8.43 9.02
C ILE A 118 4.30 9.92 9.14
N GLY A 119 3.87 10.75 8.19
CA GLY A 119 4.11 12.19 8.22
C GLY A 119 3.53 12.87 9.46
N TRP A 120 2.27 12.61 9.79
CA TRP A 120 1.62 13.12 11.00
C TRP A 120 2.27 12.61 12.28
N SER A 121 2.64 11.32 12.31
CA SER A 121 3.37 10.73 13.45
C SER A 121 4.67 11.46 13.73
N GLY A 122 5.43 11.75 12.68
CA GLY A 122 6.67 12.53 12.79
C GLY A 122 6.44 13.92 13.37
N LYS A 123 5.40 14.64 12.91
CA LYS A 123 5.03 15.96 13.44
C LYS A 123 4.61 15.88 14.90
N VAL A 124 3.65 15.02 15.22
CA VAL A 124 3.11 14.89 16.60
C VAL A 124 4.23 14.52 17.57
N LEU A 125 5.09 13.56 17.23
CA LEU A 125 6.19 13.16 18.11
C LEU A 125 7.32 14.21 18.17
N ALA A 126 7.44 15.11 17.21
CA ALA A 126 8.34 16.26 17.31
C ALA A 126 7.80 17.33 18.26
N GLU A 127 6.48 17.54 18.26
CA GLU A 127 5.79 18.50 19.17
C GLU A 127 5.67 17.97 20.61
N HIS A 128 5.76 16.64 20.82
CA HIS A 128 5.66 15.97 22.12
C HIS A 128 6.93 15.15 22.45
N PRO A 129 8.07 15.82 22.75
CA PRO A 129 9.36 15.15 22.98
C PRO A 129 9.40 14.25 24.21
N ASP A 130 8.57 14.48 25.20
CA ASP A 130 8.37 13.64 26.38
C ASP A 130 7.76 12.29 26.00
N GLN A 131 6.64 12.29 25.26
CA GLN A 131 6.00 11.07 24.77
C GLN A 131 6.92 10.30 23.80
N ARG A 132 7.62 11.00 22.92
CA ARG A 132 8.62 10.36 22.05
C ARG A 132 9.69 9.64 22.87
N ARG A 133 10.15 10.22 23.98
CA ARG A 133 11.12 9.60 24.88
C ARG A 133 10.55 8.35 25.53
N ASP A 134 9.29 8.41 26.00
CA ASP A 134 8.62 7.26 26.59
C ASP A 134 8.57 6.07 25.63
N LEU A 135 8.31 6.31 24.32
CA LEU A 135 8.33 5.27 23.30
C LEU A 135 9.73 4.68 23.06
N VAL A 136 10.79 5.50 23.17
CA VAL A 136 12.18 5.03 23.07
C VAL A 136 12.57 4.20 24.30
N GLU A 137 12.17 4.62 25.49
CA GLU A 137 12.46 3.92 26.75
C GLU A 137 11.61 2.67 26.93
N ASN A 138 10.38 2.66 26.39
CA ASN A 138 9.49 1.50 26.44
C ASN A 138 8.83 1.23 25.09
N PRO A 139 9.53 0.50 24.15
CA PRO A 139 8.98 0.16 22.83
C PRO A 139 7.69 -0.64 22.85
N ALA A 140 7.32 -1.29 23.98
CA ALA A 140 6.05 -2.00 24.10
C ALA A 140 4.83 -1.07 24.00
N LEU A 141 5.00 0.25 24.16
CA LEU A 141 3.95 1.25 23.99
C LEU A 141 3.68 1.58 22.50
N ILE A 142 4.56 1.21 21.56
CA ILE A 142 4.45 1.59 20.15
C ILE A 142 3.10 1.16 19.54
N PRO A 143 2.61 -0.08 19.71
CA PRO A 143 1.33 -0.47 19.14
C PRO A 143 0.17 0.43 19.62
N GLN A 144 0.11 0.75 20.91
CA GLN A 144 -0.91 1.63 21.45
C GLN A 144 -0.76 3.08 20.96
N ALA A 145 0.47 3.55 20.80
CA ALA A 145 0.74 4.88 20.26
C ALA A 145 0.28 5.00 18.80
N ILE A 146 0.43 3.94 17.98
CA ILE A 146 -0.07 3.92 16.61
C ILE A 146 -1.59 4.05 16.58
N GLU A 147 -2.31 3.31 17.41
CA GLU A 147 -3.77 3.41 17.52
C GLU A 147 -4.22 4.83 17.93
N GLU A 148 -3.51 5.45 18.85
CA GLU A 148 -3.81 6.81 19.27
C GLU A 148 -3.48 7.83 18.16
N LEU A 149 -2.40 7.66 17.41
CA LEU A 149 -2.08 8.51 16.26
C LEU A 149 -3.14 8.40 15.17
N LEU A 150 -3.62 7.19 14.88
CA LEU A 150 -4.73 6.95 13.94
C LEU A 150 -6.03 7.63 14.40
N ARG A 151 -6.28 7.67 15.70
CA ARG A 151 -7.46 8.35 16.26
C ARG A 151 -7.32 9.88 16.22
N TYR A 152 -6.12 10.39 16.49
CA TYR A 152 -5.84 11.82 16.64
C TYR A 152 -5.70 12.54 15.30
N GLU A 153 -4.95 11.95 14.38
CA GLU A 153 -4.71 12.45 13.02
C GLU A 153 -4.97 11.32 12.02
N PRO A 154 -6.25 11.05 11.68
CA PRO A 154 -6.59 10.02 10.71
C PRO A 154 -6.00 10.35 9.33
N PRO A 155 -5.54 9.32 8.58
CA PRO A 155 -4.92 9.50 7.27
C PRO A 155 -5.88 9.95 6.16
#